data_99ceb9f108789af74c60f5f7313e3ddd
#
_entry.id   99ceb9f108789af74c60f5f7313e3ddd
#
_cell.length_a   1.000
_cell.length_b   1.000
_cell.length_c   1.000
_cell.angle_alpha   90.00
_cell.angle_beta   90.00
_cell.angle_gamma   90.00
#
_symmetry.space_group_name_H-M   'P 1'
#
loop_
_entity.id
_entity.type
_entity.pdbx_description
1 polymer ?
#
loop_
_entity_poly.entity_id
_entity_poly.type
_entity_poly.pdbx_seq_one_letter_code
_entity_poly.pdbx_strand_id
1 'polypeptide(L)'
;INLDFADVRAIMDEMGKAMMGTGEGDGEERALMASEKAIANPLLDEISLSGAKGVLINITGGNDLTLFELDEAANRIREEVDPDANIIVGSTLDTSLDGKMRVSVVATGIDASQVELKNIEKNENKALASKINTNDQKPKTFESVEPFLFKDLEKPVESEKTGSEVETVLQ
;
A
#
# COMPACT_ATOMS: atom_id res chain seq x y z
N ILE A 1 21.31 20.09 -4.50
CA ILE A 1 20.42 20.27 -3.33
C ILE A 1 21.08 19.52 -2.19
N ASN A 2 21.61 20.22 -1.20
CA ASN A 2 22.33 19.60 -0.11
C ASN A 2 21.37 19.37 1.07
N LEU A 3 21.40 18.15 1.62
CA LEU A 3 20.80 17.87 2.92
C LEU A 3 21.70 18.49 4.01
N ASP A 4 21.10 19.24 4.90
CA ASP A 4 21.80 19.71 6.08
C ASP A 4 21.47 18.88 7.33
N PHE A 5 22.17 19.18 8.43
CA PHE A 5 21.99 18.42 9.66
C PHE A 5 20.62 18.66 10.33
N ALA A 6 20.01 19.83 10.08
CA ALA A 6 18.70 20.17 10.61
C ALA A 6 17.59 19.38 9.88
N ASP A 7 17.74 19.18 8.57
CA ASP A 7 16.81 18.36 7.76
C ASP A 7 16.82 16.92 8.23
N VAL A 8 18.01 16.32 8.41
CA VAL A 8 18.13 14.94 8.91
C VAL A 8 17.54 14.83 10.30
N ARG A 9 17.81 15.80 11.18
CA ARG A 9 17.25 15.81 12.54
C ARG A 9 15.71 15.87 12.53
N ALA A 10 15.12 16.73 11.70
CA ALA A 10 13.67 16.89 11.62
C ALA A 10 12.97 15.56 11.28
N ILE A 11 13.56 14.77 10.39
CA ILE A 11 13.03 13.44 10.03
C ILE A 11 13.28 12.41 11.14
N MET A 12 14.44 12.45 11.78
CA MET A 12 14.81 11.46 12.82
C MET A 12 14.15 11.73 14.18
N ASP A 13 13.64 12.94 14.42
CA ASP A 13 12.89 13.30 15.63
C ASP A 13 11.47 12.70 15.62
N GLU A 14 10.98 12.21 14.49
CA GLU A 14 9.71 11.49 14.40
C GLU A 14 9.76 10.18 15.21
N MET A 15 8.80 10.04 16.12
CA MET A 15 8.73 8.85 16.98
C MET A 15 8.22 7.64 16.21
N GLY A 16 8.84 6.49 16.42
CA GLY A 16 8.46 5.24 15.81
C GLY A 16 9.63 4.45 15.24
N LYS A 17 9.34 3.47 14.40
CA LYS A 17 10.36 2.71 13.69
C LYS A 17 10.91 3.52 12.52
N ALA A 18 12.20 3.35 12.25
CA ALA A 18 12.85 3.85 11.05
C ALA A 18 13.29 2.68 10.17
N MET A 19 13.01 2.79 8.89
CA MET A 19 13.40 1.81 7.88
C MET A 19 14.18 2.53 6.77
N MET A 20 15.09 1.81 6.11
CA MET A 20 15.79 2.38 4.95
C MET A 20 15.89 1.38 3.80
N GLY A 21 15.85 1.90 2.60
CA GLY A 21 16.09 1.16 1.38
C GLY A 21 17.06 1.89 0.48
N THR A 22 17.83 1.15 -0.31
CA THR A 22 18.70 1.71 -1.33
C THR A 22 18.54 0.97 -2.64
N GLY A 23 18.64 1.69 -3.75
CA GLY A 23 18.60 1.14 -5.09
C GLY A 23 19.60 1.83 -6.00
N GLU A 24 20.11 1.11 -6.96
CA GLU A 24 21.01 1.64 -8.00
C GLU A 24 20.43 1.38 -9.40
N GLY A 25 20.49 2.37 -10.26
CA GLY A 25 20.12 2.31 -11.65
C GLY A 25 21.25 2.80 -12.55
N ASP A 26 21.23 2.35 -13.80
CA ASP A 26 22.15 2.78 -14.86
C ASP A 26 21.39 2.99 -16.17
N GLY A 27 22.02 3.72 -17.11
CA GLY A 27 21.41 4.02 -18.41
C GLY A 27 20.39 5.16 -18.39
N GLU A 28 19.52 5.19 -19.40
CA GLU A 28 18.58 6.30 -19.63
C GLU A 28 17.45 6.35 -18.59
N GLU A 29 17.01 5.20 -18.07
CA GLU A 29 15.94 5.10 -17.05
C GLU A 29 16.49 4.89 -15.63
N ARG A 30 17.74 5.30 -15.38
CA ARG A 30 18.42 5.09 -14.10
C ARG A 30 17.67 5.67 -12.89
N ALA A 31 16.96 6.79 -13.08
CA ALA A 31 16.18 7.44 -12.04
C ALA A 31 15.02 6.55 -11.57
N LEU A 32 14.23 6.04 -12.51
CA LEU A 32 13.12 5.15 -12.24
C LEU A 32 13.61 3.82 -11.65
N MET A 33 14.60 3.19 -12.28
CA MET A 33 15.18 1.92 -11.82
C MET A 33 15.75 2.00 -10.39
N ALA A 34 16.48 3.07 -10.08
CA ALA A 34 17.08 3.27 -8.76
C ALA A 34 15.99 3.46 -7.70
N SER A 35 14.94 4.22 -8.00
CA SER A 35 13.83 4.49 -7.11
C SER A 35 13.01 3.20 -6.84
N GLU A 36 12.67 2.45 -7.87
CA GLU A 36 11.94 1.19 -7.73
C GLU A 36 12.72 0.15 -6.91
N LYS A 37 14.03 0.02 -7.15
CA LYS A 37 14.88 -0.87 -6.36
C LYS A 37 15.00 -0.40 -4.91
N ALA A 38 15.00 0.91 -4.65
CA ALA A 38 15.02 1.45 -3.30
C ALA A 38 13.71 1.12 -2.56
N ILE A 39 12.55 1.30 -3.22
CA ILE A 39 11.22 0.97 -2.68
C ILE A 39 11.08 -0.55 -2.46
N ALA A 40 11.50 -1.36 -3.42
CA ALA A 40 11.45 -2.82 -3.35
C ALA A 40 12.52 -3.44 -2.44
N ASN A 41 13.32 -2.64 -1.74
CA ASN A 41 14.35 -3.14 -0.85
C ASN A 41 13.72 -3.91 0.33
N PRO A 42 14.21 -5.13 0.67
CA PRO A 42 13.66 -5.92 1.77
C PRO A 42 13.68 -5.25 3.15
N LEU A 43 14.54 -4.24 3.33
CA LEU A 43 14.63 -3.45 4.56
C LEU A 43 13.60 -2.30 4.61
N LEU A 44 12.99 -2.01 3.48
CA LEU A 44 11.94 -1.00 3.32
C LEU A 44 10.70 -1.71 2.76
N ASP A 45 9.73 -2.01 3.59
CA ASP A 45 8.47 -2.62 3.16
C ASP A 45 7.54 -1.52 2.58
N GLU A 46 6.80 -1.82 1.50
CA GLU A 46 5.78 -0.91 0.91
C GLU A 46 4.80 -0.38 1.97
N ILE A 47 4.45 -1.23 2.94
CA ILE A 47 3.58 -0.84 4.06
C ILE A 47 4.25 0.21 4.95
N SER A 48 5.58 0.17 5.05
CA SER A 48 6.36 1.11 5.84
C SER A 48 6.40 2.50 5.22
N LEU A 49 6.45 2.62 3.89
CA LEU A 49 6.40 3.91 3.19
C LEU A 49 5.05 4.59 3.33
N SER A 50 3.96 3.85 3.12
CA SER A 50 2.59 4.40 3.21
C SER A 50 2.17 4.73 4.65
N GLY A 51 2.90 4.31 5.66
CA GLY A 51 2.65 4.60 7.07
C GLY A 51 3.70 5.50 7.72
N ALA A 52 4.67 5.98 6.95
CA ALA A 52 5.73 6.85 7.43
C ALA A 52 5.23 8.29 7.61
N LYS A 53 5.65 8.95 8.69
CA LYS A 53 5.37 10.37 8.93
C LYS A 53 6.47 11.28 8.39
N GLY A 54 7.69 10.77 8.28
CA GLY A 54 8.82 11.45 7.72
C GLY A 54 9.56 10.57 6.71
N VAL A 55 9.96 11.14 5.58
CA VAL A 55 10.74 10.44 4.55
C VAL A 55 11.88 11.32 4.08
N LEU A 56 13.09 10.78 4.16
CA LEU A 56 14.29 11.41 3.64
C LEU A 56 14.73 10.67 2.38
N ILE A 57 14.90 11.38 1.29
CA ILE A 57 15.36 10.86 0.01
C ILE A 57 16.71 11.48 -0.31
N ASN A 58 17.75 10.68 -0.41
CA ASN A 58 19.06 11.13 -0.89
C ASN A 58 19.39 10.48 -2.22
N ILE A 59 19.64 11.31 -3.23
CA ILE A 59 19.96 10.88 -4.59
C ILE A 59 21.43 11.18 -4.87
N THR A 60 22.20 10.14 -5.14
CA THR A 60 23.64 10.25 -5.45
C THR A 60 23.86 9.88 -6.91
N GLY A 61 24.55 10.74 -7.64
CA GLY A 61 24.91 10.50 -9.03
C GLY A 61 26.23 11.17 -9.40
N GLY A 62 26.71 10.91 -10.61
CA GLY A 62 27.89 11.54 -11.17
C GLY A 62 27.69 13.01 -11.55
N ASN A 63 28.69 13.60 -12.23
CA ASN A 63 28.57 14.96 -12.74
C ASN A 63 27.50 15.11 -13.84
N ASP A 64 27.07 14.00 -14.41
CA ASP A 64 26.04 13.89 -15.43
C ASP A 64 24.63 13.85 -14.85
N LEU A 65 24.46 13.88 -13.50
CA LEU A 65 23.16 13.91 -12.83
C LEU A 65 22.41 15.20 -13.18
N THR A 66 21.23 15.04 -13.75
CA THR A 66 20.36 16.16 -14.12
C THR A 66 19.31 16.43 -13.05
N LEU A 67 18.81 17.67 -12.99
CA LEU A 67 17.71 18.03 -12.10
C LEU A 67 16.41 17.31 -12.48
N PHE A 68 16.23 16.99 -13.75
CA PHE A 68 15.06 16.24 -14.24
C PHE A 68 15.03 14.81 -13.66
N GLU A 69 16.14 14.11 -13.71
CA GLU A 69 16.26 12.75 -13.13
C GLU A 69 16.08 12.76 -11.61
N LEU A 70 16.54 13.81 -10.94
CA LEU A 70 16.32 13.97 -9.51
C LEU A 70 14.84 14.13 -9.18
N ASP A 71 14.12 14.95 -9.94
CA ASP A 71 12.67 15.16 -9.77
C ASP A 71 11.88 13.89 -10.10
N GLU A 72 12.25 13.18 -11.17
CA GLU A 72 11.64 11.90 -11.56
C GLU A 72 11.78 10.86 -10.46
N ALA A 73 12.99 10.69 -9.91
CA ALA A 73 13.24 9.76 -8.82
C ALA A 73 12.45 10.12 -7.55
N ALA A 74 12.43 11.41 -7.21
CA ALA A 74 11.68 11.89 -6.04
C ALA A 74 10.18 11.72 -6.19
N ASN A 75 9.62 11.99 -7.36
CA ASN A 75 8.20 11.84 -7.64
C ASN A 75 7.77 10.38 -7.59
N ARG A 76 8.58 9.45 -8.13
CA ARG A 76 8.30 8.02 -8.05
C ARG A 76 8.18 7.53 -6.60
N ILE A 77 9.02 8.03 -5.72
CA ILE A 77 8.97 7.67 -4.28
C ILE A 77 7.76 8.33 -3.60
N ARG A 78 7.44 9.59 -3.95
CA ARG A 78 6.27 10.30 -3.40
C ARG A 78 4.94 9.60 -3.67
N GLU A 79 4.82 8.89 -4.79
CA GLU A 79 3.63 8.13 -5.14
C GLU A 79 3.32 7.00 -4.14
N GLU A 80 4.34 6.49 -3.45
CA GLU A 80 4.21 5.40 -2.47
C GLU A 80 4.10 5.90 -1.01
N VAL A 81 4.29 7.19 -0.79
CA VAL A 81 4.32 7.82 0.54
C VAL A 81 2.98 8.47 0.84
N ASP A 82 2.63 8.54 2.12
CA ASP A 82 1.43 9.26 2.57
C ASP A 82 1.51 10.75 2.17
N PRO A 83 0.44 11.34 1.61
CA PRO A 83 0.41 12.76 1.23
C PRO A 83 0.69 13.73 2.39
N ASP A 84 0.40 13.32 3.63
CA ASP A 84 0.61 14.13 4.83
C ASP A 84 2.01 13.96 5.43
N ALA A 85 2.84 13.07 4.87
CA ALA A 85 4.20 12.85 5.34
C ALA A 85 5.12 14.03 5.00
N ASN A 86 6.05 14.32 5.91
CA ASN A 86 7.10 15.30 5.67
C ASN A 86 8.20 14.66 4.80
N ILE A 87 8.35 15.13 3.55
CA ILE A 87 9.31 14.58 2.59
C ILE A 87 10.43 15.59 2.35
N ILE A 88 11.65 15.19 2.64
CA ILE A 88 12.88 15.97 2.39
C ILE A 88 13.71 15.28 1.33
N VAL A 89 14.08 16.00 0.28
CA VAL A 89 14.88 15.50 -0.84
C VAL A 89 16.21 16.22 -0.90
N GLY A 90 17.28 15.47 -1.01
CA GLY A 90 18.62 16.01 -1.24
C GLY A 90 19.39 15.24 -2.30
N SER A 91 20.46 15.83 -2.78
CA SER A 91 21.33 15.21 -3.77
C SER A 91 22.80 15.34 -3.37
N THR A 92 23.56 14.32 -3.70
CA THR A 92 25.00 14.25 -3.49
C THR A 92 25.68 13.92 -4.82
N LEU A 93 26.79 14.59 -5.11
CA LEU A 93 27.60 14.30 -6.30
C LEU A 93 28.76 13.38 -5.92
N ASP A 94 28.89 12.28 -6.63
CA ASP A 94 29.96 11.31 -6.51
C ASP A 94 30.47 10.95 -7.92
N THR A 95 31.67 11.41 -8.28
CA THR A 95 32.23 11.17 -9.59
C THR A 95 32.50 9.70 -9.92
N SER A 96 32.48 8.81 -8.91
CA SER A 96 32.57 7.37 -9.14
C SER A 96 31.30 6.76 -9.70
N LEU A 97 30.19 7.50 -9.70
CA LEU A 97 28.88 7.08 -10.18
C LEU A 97 28.51 7.69 -11.53
N ASP A 98 29.49 8.12 -12.35
CA ASP A 98 29.18 8.60 -13.71
C ASP A 98 28.44 7.52 -14.52
N GLY A 99 27.31 7.91 -15.14
CA GLY A 99 26.40 7.01 -15.83
C GLY A 99 25.47 6.18 -14.93
N LYS A 100 25.59 6.33 -13.61
CA LYS A 100 24.77 5.60 -12.62
C LYS A 100 24.10 6.56 -11.66
N MET A 101 23.06 6.06 -11.02
CA MET A 101 22.37 6.76 -9.95
C MET A 101 22.12 5.81 -8.80
N ARG A 102 22.31 6.29 -7.57
CA ARG A 102 21.93 5.62 -6.34
C ARG A 102 20.88 6.43 -5.60
N VAL A 103 19.77 5.81 -5.26
CA VAL A 103 18.71 6.40 -4.46
C VAL A 103 18.71 5.72 -3.11
N SER A 104 18.72 6.50 -2.03
CA SER A 104 18.61 6.02 -0.65
C SER A 104 17.39 6.69 -0.01
N VAL A 105 16.50 5.88 0.54
CA VAL A 105 15.25 6.32 1.19
C VAL A 105 15.29 5.92 2.65
N VAL A 106 15.00 6.85 3.53
CA VAL A 106 14.82 6.60 4.97
C VAL A 106 13.39 7.00 5.32
N ALA A 107 12.60 6.08 5.81
CA ALA A 107 11.24 6.30 6.28
C ALA A 107 11.20 6.21 7.81
N THR A 108 10.59 7.19 8.47
CA THR A 108 10.53 7.30 9.92
C THR A 108 9.09 7.53 10.40
N GLY A 109 8.86 7.45 11.70
CA GLY A 109 7.54 7.64 12.26
C GLY A 109 6.57 6.50 11.97
N ILE A 110 7.11 5.31 11.64
CA ILE A 110 6.30 4.15 11.30
C ILE A 110 5.68 3.56 12.56
N ASP A 111 4.36 3.52 12.63
CA ASP A 111 3.64 2.94 13.76
C ASP A 111 3.63 1.40 13.64
N ALA A 112 4.24 0.74 14.61
CA ALA A 112 4.36 -0.73 14.65
C ALA A 112 3.01 -1.44 14.64
N SER A 113 1.98 -0.85 15.24
CA SER A 113 0.64 -1.44 15.31
C SER A 113 -0.07 -1.46 13.96
N GLN A 114 0.16 -0.47 13.10
CA GLN A 114 -0.41 -0.43 11.76
C GLN A 114 0.26 -1.43 10.79
N VAL A 115 1.57 -1.64 10.96
CA VAL A 115 2.32 -2.62 10.17
C VAL A 115 1.85 -4.05 10.45
N GLU A 116 1.53 -4.38 11.69
CA GLU A 116 1.04 -5.72 12.05
C GLU A 116 -0.37 -5.99 11.48
N LEU A 117 -1.28 -5.02 11.52
CA LEU A 117 -2.63 -5.17 10.99
C LEU A 117 -2.65 -5.38 9.47
N LYS A 118 -1.89 -4.59 8.73
CA LYS A 118 -1.79 -4.73 7.26
C LYS A 118 -1.08 -6.02 6.82
N ASN A 119 -0.13 -6.51 7.61
CA ASN A 119 0.52 -7.80 7.35
C ASN A 119 -0.44 -8.99 7.55
N ILE A 120 -1.38 -8.90 8.50
CA ILE A 120 -2.42 -9.91 8.70
C ILE A 120 -3.36 -9.93 7.49
N GLU A 121 -3.84 -8.78 7.02
CA GLU A 121 -4.71 -8.67 5.85
C GLU A 121 -4.03 -9.17 4.55
N LYS A 122 -2.75 -8.84 4.35
CA LYS A 122 -1.96 -9.28 3.17
C LYS A 122 -1.75 -10.81 3.18
N ASN A 123 -1.55 -11.39 4.36
CA ASN A 123 -1.41 -12.85 4.52
C ASN A 123 -2.74 -13.59 4.34
N GLU A 124 -3.84 -13.05 4.80
CA GLU A 124 -5.18 -13.62 4.61
C GLU A 124 -5.60 -13.58 3.13
N ASN A 125 -5.35 -12.47 2.44
CA ASN A 125 -5.61 -12.34 1.00
C ASN A 125 -4.73 -13.28 0.17
N LYS A 126 -3.47 -13.50 0.55
CA LYS A 126 -2.57 -14.44 -0.11
C LYS A 126 -2.99 -15.89 0.13
N ALA A 127 -3.50 -16.21 1.32
CA ALA A 127 -4.04 -17.52 1.65
C ALA A 127 -5.37 -17.83 0.93
N LEU A 128 -6.20 -16.80 0.70
CA LEU A 128 -7.43 -16.91 -0.10
C LEU A 128 -7.10 -17.11 -1.59
N ALA A 129 -6.17 -16.34 -2.14
CA ALA A 129 -5.75 -16.46 -3.53
C ALA A 129 -5.12 -17.82 -3.83
N SER A 130 -4.37 -18.41 -2.90
CA SER A 130 -3.79 -19.76 -3.06
C SER A 130 -4.83 -20.88 -3.02
N LYS A 131 -5.97 -20.67 -2.35
CA LYS A 131 -7.09 -21.62 -2.32
C LYS A 131 -7.96 -21.63 -3.57
N ILE A 132 -7.93 -20.53 -4.35
CA ILE A 132 -8.70 -20.42 -5.60
C ILE A 132 -8.00 -21.11 -6.77
N ASN A 133 -6.68 -21.31 -6.71
CA ASN A 133 -5.89 -21.88 -7.81
C ASN A 133 -5.76 -23.42 -7.80
N THR A 134 -6.48 -24.14 -6.92
CA THR A 134 -6.44 -25.61 -6.86
C THR A 134 -7.73 -26.30 -7.30
N ASN A 135 -8.57 -25.64 -8.11
CA ASN A 135 -9.76 -26.27 -8.66
C ASN A 135 -9.79 -26.22 -10.20
N ASP A 136 -8.75 -26.79 -10.83
CA ASP A 136 -8.83 -27.29 -12.20
C ASP A 136 -9.42 -28.72 -12.15
N GLN A 137 -10.72 -28.81 -11.88
CA GLN A 137 -11.51 -29.97 -12.22
C GLN A 137 -12.59 -29.57 -13.21
N LYS A 138 -12.48 -30.15 -14.43
CA LYS A 138 -13.44 -30.14 -15.53
C LYS A 138 -14.89 -30.07 -15.05
N PRO A 139 -15.75 -29.30 -15.73
CA PRO A 139 -17.18 -29.32 -15.47
C PRO A 139 -17.73 -30.70 -15.82
N LYS A 140 -18.15 -31.44 -14.81
CA LYS A 140 -19.03 -32.59 -15.02
C LYS A 140 -20.39 -32.05 -15.37
N THR A 141 -20.84 -32.45 -16.55
CA THR A 141 -22.19 -32.31 -17.07
C THR A 141 -23.25 -32.49 -15.99
N PHE A 142 -24.08 -31.47 -15.88
CA PHE A 142 -25.31 -31.49 -15.10
C PHE A 142 -26.30 -32.40 -15.83
N GLU A 143 -26.36 -33.65 -15.50
CA GLU A 143 -27.41 -34.56 -15.92
C GLU A 143 -28.24 -34.96 -14.70
N SER A 144 -29.48 -34.54 -14.75
CA SER A 144 -30.62 -34.98 -13.93
C SER A 144 -30.47 -34.99 -12.41
N VAL A 145 -30.90 -33.89 -11.79
CA VAL A 145 -31.50 -33.95 -10.43
C VAL A 145 -32.96 -33.59 -10.58
N GLU A 146 -33.81 -34.60 -10.39
CA GLU A 146 -35.26 -34.48 -10.38
C GLU A 146 -35.73 -33.46 -9.32
N PRO A 147 -36.85 -32.74 -9.53
CA PRO A 147 -37.38 -31.78 -8.58
C PRO A 147 -38.17 -32.48 -7.48
N PHE A 148 -37.49 -32.92 -6.49
CA PHE A 148 -38.12 -33.34 -5.22
C PHE A 148 -37.89 -32.23 -4.19
N LEU A 149 -38.86 -31.33 -4.03
CA LEU A 149 -39.13 -30.59 -2.76
C LEU A 149 -39.89 -29.28 -3.02
N PHE A 150 -41.04 -29.39 -3.73
CA PHE A 150 -42.05 -28.33 -3.67
C PHE A 150 -43.44 -28.94 -3.72
N LYS A 151 -43.76 -29.75 -2.70
CA LYS A 151 -45.09 -30.32 -2.59
C LYS A 151 -45.60 -30.33 -1.17
N ASP A 152 -45.47 -29.22 -0.45
CA ASP A 152 -46.18 -29.03 0.84
C ASP A 152 -46.10 -27.57 1.32
N LEU A 153 -46.52 -26.61 0.50
CA LEU A 153 -46.76 -25.23 0.92
C LEU A 153 -47.97 -24.63 0.21
N GLU A 154 -49.06 -25.39 0.18
CA GLU A 154 -50.41 -24.86 -0.09
C GLU A 154 -51.32 -25.26 1.04
N LYS A 155 -51.41 -24.47 2.10
CA LYS A 155 -52.61 -24.31 2.92
C LYS A 155 -52.84 -22.83 3.17
N PRO A 156 -53.99 -22.28 2.83
CA PRO A 156 -54.37 -20.90 3.07
C PRO A 156 -54.67 -20.69 4.54
N VAL A 157 -54.10 -19.67 5.13
CA VAL A 157 -54.52 -19.18 6.46
C VAL A 157 -55.65 -18.18 6.26
N GLU A 158 -56.76 -18.56 6.76
CA GLU A 158 -58.04 -17.89 6.84
C GLU A 158 -57.92 -16.56 7.63
N SER A 159 -58.62 -15.58 7.12
CA SER A 159 -58.79 -14.24 7.68
C SER A 159 -59.61 -14.29 8.97
N GLU A 160 -59.14 -13.70 10.04
CA GLU A 160 -60.05 -13.22 11.11
C GLU A 160 -59.89 -11.67 11.23
N LYS A 161 -61.03 -11.05 10.93
CA LYS A 161 -61.39 -9.68 11.26
C LYS A 161 -61.85 -9.62 12.71
N THR A 162 -61.39 -8.63 13.43
CA THR A 162 -62.11 -7.83 14.44
C THR A 162 -61.19 -6.69 14.78
N GLY A 163 -61.44 -5.46 14.69
CA GLY A 163 -62.68 -4.71 14.95
C GLY A 163 -62.44 -3.77 16.10
N SER A 164 -62.44 -2.44 15.83
CA SER A 164 -62.74 -1.32 16.73
C SER A 164 -61.80 -1.13 17.93
N GLU A 165 -61.44 0.02 18.40
CA GLU A 165 -62.13 1.32 18.50
C GLU A 165 -61.13 2.39 18.89
N VAL A 166 -61.33 3.53 18.35
CA VAL A 166 -61.07 4.91 18.70
C VAL A 166 -60.97 5.17 20.22
N GLU A 167 -59.99 5.95 20.68
CA GLU A 167 -60.34 7.18 21.45
C GLU A 167 -59.18 8.13 21.62
N THR A 168 -59.45 9.29 21.15
CA THR A 168 -58.88 10.61 21.40
C THR A 168 -58.88 10.94 22.88
N VAL A 169 -57.82 11.50 23.46
CA VAL A 169 -57.90 12.60 24.42
C VAL A 169 -56.66 13.49 24.38
N LEU A 170 -56.89 14.73 24.12
CA LEU A 170 -56.10 15.92 24.39
C LEU A 170 -55.76 16.04 25.91
N GLN A 171 -54.53 16.42 26.20
CA GLN A 171 -54.15 17.60 26.97
C GLN A 171 -52.64 17.82 26.93
#